data_14aeaf4d58816f5ae32a580cf438876c
#
_entry.id   14aeaf4d58816f5ae32a580cf438876c
#
_cell.length_a   1.000
_cell.length_b   1.000
_cell.length_c   1.000
_cell.angle_alpha   90.00
_cell.angle_beta   90.00
_cell.angle_gamma   90.00
#
_symmetry.space_group_name_H-M   'P 1'
#
loop_
_entity.id
_entity.type
_entity.pdbx_description
1 polymer ?
#
loop_
_entity_poly.entity_id
_entity_poly.type
_entity_poly.pdbx_seq_one_letter_code
_entity_poly.pdbx_strand_id
1 'polypeptide(L)'
;WFGVKHVALSPTCADPYNPKVVRSGVGSHFRLNIYPSAELLPIKQMGHSILAADQKGTPLNQLPLTANQFCLVLGSEAHGISEETGSVVDHSVATLGMGQVESLNVAVAAGILLYQLTIDHKPSRSVRPWRFSNLEKGRRRTRPHIILSRILRP
;
A
#
# COMPACT_ATOMS: atom_id res chain seq x y z
N TRP A 1 4.61 8.40 -6.06
CA TRP A 1 3.51 8.91 -6.87
C TRP A 1 2.25 9.12 -6.02
N PHE A 2 1.79 8.07 -5.34
CA PHE A 2 0.56 8.07 -4.53
C PHE A 2 0.69 8.74 -3.15
N GLY A 3 1.82 9.33 -2.81
CA GLY A 3 2.03 10.00 -1.53
C GLY A 3 2.32 9.06 -0.36
N VAL A 4 2.48 7.77 -0.59
CA VAL A 4 2.96 6.81 0.41
C VAL A 4 4.37 7.18 0.83
N LYS A 5 4.63 7.15 2.14
CA LYS A 5 5.94 7.49 2.69
C LYS A 5 6.56 6.37 3.54
N HIS A 6 5.75 5.41 3.95
CA HIS A 6 6.16 4.33 4.84
C HIS A 6 5.89 2.99 4.18
N VAL A 7 6.88 2.13 4.16
CA VAL A 7 6.79 0.75 3.69
C VAL A 7 7.23 -0.15 4.82
N ALA A 8 6.30 -0.92 5.34
CA ALA A 8 6.55 -1.94 6.34
C ALA A 8 6.74 -3.29 5.65
N LEU A 9 7.72 -4.06 6.06
CA LEU A 9 8.03 -5.37 5.49
C LEU A 9 7.87 -6.42 6.59
N SER A 10 7.15 -7.50 6.31
CA SER A 10 7.10 -8.63 7.22
C SER A 10 8.46 -9.34 7.30
N PRO A 11 8.72 -10.14 8.35
CA PRO A 11 10.01 -10.84 8.52
C PRO A 11 10.37 -11.76 7.34
N THR A 12 9.38 -12.20 6.58
CA THR A 12 9.54 -13.12 5.43
C THR A 12 9.69 -12.40 4.09
N CYS A 13 9.71 -11.06 4.06
CA CYS A 13 9.93 -10.29 2.85
C CYS A 13 11.36 -10.44 2.33
N ALA A 14 11.53 -10.24 1.02
CA ALA A 14 12.85 -10.07 0.42
C ALA A 14 13.56 -8.85 1.03
N ASP A 15 14.89 -8.91 1.06
CA ASP A 15 15.70 -7.78 1.49
C ASP A 15 15.43 -6.56 0.59
N PRO A 16 14.94 -5.44 1.16
CA PRO A 16 14.63 -4.24 0.39
C PRO A 16 15.86 -3.61 -0.26
N TYR A 17 17.05 -3.92 0.24
CA TYR A 17 18.32 -3.41 -0.29
C TYR A 17 19.02 -4.37 -1.25
N ASN A 18 18.39 -5.48 -1.57
CA ASN A 18 18.88 -6.36 -2.63
C ASN A 18 19.06 -5.56 -3.94
N PRO A 19 20.17 -5.72 -4.69
CA PRO A 19 20.44 -4.95 -5.91
C PRO A 19 19.32 -4.99 -6.97
N LYS A 20 18.58 -6.11 -7.07
CA LYS A 20 17.42 -6.22 -7.97
C LYS A 20 16.27 -5.32 -7.52
N VAL A 21 15.97 -5.30 -6.20
CA VAL A 21 14.92 -4.47 -5.62
C VAL A 21 15.26 -2.99 -5.74
N VAL A 22 16.50 -2.61 -5.43
CA VAL A 22 16.98 -1.22 -5.55
C VAL A 22 16.88 -0.73 -6.99
N ARG A 23 17.31 -1.53 -7.97
CA ARG A 23 17.20 -1.18 -9.39
C ARG A 23 15.75 -1.01 -9.83
N SER A 24 14.86 -1.93 -9.43
CA SER A 24 13.42 -1.86 -9.75
C SER A 24 12.76 -0.64 -9.12
N GLY A 25 13.22 -0.22 -7.96
CA GLY A 25 12.69 0.93 -7.22
C GLY A 25 13.04 2.29 -7.81
N VAL A 26 13.94 2.36 -8.79
CA VAL A 26 14.32 3.59 -9.52
C VAL A 26 14.50 4.79 -8.58
N GLY A 27 15.26 4.61 -7.49
CA GLY A 27 15.54 5.65 -6.50
C GLY A 27 14.42 5.92 -5.48
N SER A 28 13.33 5.15 -5.47
CA SER A 28 12.25 5.29 -4.48
C SER A 28 12.74 5.13 -3.05
N HIS A 29 13.76 4.31 -2.82
CA HIS A 29 14.37 4.06 -1.52
C HIS A 29 14.82 5.34 -0.80
N PHE A 30 15.26 6.35 -1.54
CA PHE A 30 15.68 7.64 -0.97
C PHE A 30 14.52 8.52 -0.51
N ARG A 31 13.28 8.12 -0.81
CA ARG A 31 12.08 8.90 -0.51
C ARG A 31 11.09 8.17 0.39
N LEU A 32 11.38 6.93 0.75
CA LEU A 32 10.54 6.06 1.56
C LEU A 32 11.23 5.75 2.89
N ASN A 33 10.44 5.68 3.94
CA ASN A 33 10.86 5.11 5.21
C ASN A 33 10.53 3.61 5.16
N ILE A 34 11.55 2.77 5.14
CA ILE A 34 11.41 1.31 5.04
C ILE A 34 11.64 0.71 6.43
N TYR A 35 10.69 -0.08 6.90
CA TYR A 35 10.71 -0.73 8.20
C TYR A 35 10.77 -2.25 8.00
N PRO A 36 11.94 -2.88 8.12
CA PRO A 36 12.06 -4.33 8.06
C PRO A 36 11.47 -4.98 9.32
N SER A 37 10.95 -6.19 9.16
CA SER A 37 10.39 -7.00 10.27
C SER A 37 9.30 -6.28 11.08
N ALA A 38 8.44 -5.53 10.41
CA ALA A 38 7.37 -4.80 11.04
C ALA A 38 6.15 -5.70 11.31
N GLU A 39 5.47 -5.41 12.41
CA GLU A 39 4.21 -6.04 12.80
C GLU A 39 3.02 -5.11 12.54
N LEU A 40 1.85 -5.70 12.26
CA LEU A 40 0.63 -4.94 11.96
C LEU A 40 -0.07 -4.37 13.19
N LEU A 41 -0.05 -5.10 14.31
CA LEU A 41 -0.80 -4.71 15.49
C LEU A 41 -0.42 -3.33 16.02
N PRO A 42 0.87 -2.96 16.15
CA PRO A 42 1.26 -1.60 16.50
C PRO A 42 0.75 -0.54 15.52
N ILE A 43 0.72 -0.85 14.22
CA ILE A 43 0.22 0.07 13.18
C ILE A 43 -1.28 0.31 13.37
N LYS A 44 -2.04 -0.74 13.67
CA LYS A 44 -3.48 -0.63 13.99
C LYS A 44 -3.71 0.20 15.24
N GLN A 45 -2.93 -0.01 16.29
CA GLN A 45 -3.01 0.75 17.56
C GLN A 45 -2.72 2.26 17.36
N MET A 46 -1.94 2.62 16.34
CA MET A 46 -1.74 4.02 15.95
C MET A 46 -2.96 4.64 15.22
N GLY A 47 -4.03 3.90 15.04
CA GLY A 47 -5.28 4.38 14.43
C GLY A 47 -5.34 4.25 12.90
N HIS A 48 -4.51 3.40 12.30
CA HIS A 48 -4.62 3.08 10.87
C HIS A 48 -5.66 1.99 10.65
N SER A 49 -6.51 2.16 9.64
CA SER A 49 -7.34 1.07 9.12
C SER A 49 -6.47 0.09 8.34
N ILE A 50 -6.52 -1.18 8.70
CA ILE A 50 -5.76 -2.24 8.05
C ILE A 50 -6.59 -2.81 6.90
N LEU A 51 -6.17 -2.53 5.68
CA LEU A 51 -6.85 -2.95 4.45
C LEU A 51 -6.01 -4.05 3.77
N ALA A 52 -6.57 -5.22 3.58
CA ALA A 52 -5.91 -6.34 2.91
C ALA A 52 -6.32 -6.41 1.45
N ALA A 53 -5.37 -6.39 0.52
CA ALA A 53 -5.65 -6.63 -0.89
C ALA A 53 -5.96 -8.11 -1.11
N ASP A 54 -7.18 -8.41 -1.49
CA ASP A 54 -7.69 -9.76 -1.73
C ASP A 54 -8.69 -9.72 -2.89
N GLN A 55 -8.56 -10.63 -3.86
CA GLN A 55 -9.48 -10.72 -5.00
C GLN A 55 -10.93 -11.02 -4.61
N LYS A 56 -11.14 -11.69 -3.47
CA LYS A 56 -12.47 -11.99 -2.91
C LYS A 56 -12.96 -10.91 -1.95
N GLY A 57 -12.20 -9.82 -1.80
CA GLY A 57 -12.53 -8.70 -0.95
C GLY A 57 -13.70 -7.87 -1.48
N THR A 58 -14.14 -6.93 -0.69
CA THR A 58 -15.17 -5.97 -1.09
C THR A 58 -14.55 -4.90 -2.00
N PRO A 59 -15.21 -4.54 -3.11
CA PRO A 59 -14.78 -3.43 -3.94
C PRO A 59 -14.62 -2.14 -3.12
N LEU A 60 -13.51 -1.44 -3.32
CA LEU A 60 -13.14 -0.30 -2.47
C LEU A 60 -14.19 0.81 -2.45
N ASN A 61 -14.90 1.03 -3.56
CA ASN A 61 -15.98 2.00 -3.68
C ASN A 61 -17.26 1.66 -2.89
N GLN A 62 -17.36 0.43 -2.36
CA GLN A 62 -18.48 -0.02 -1.52
C GLN A 62 -18.17 0.03 -0.03
N LEU A 63 -16.93 0.36 0.34
CA LEU A 63 -16.52 0.43 1.73
C LEU A 63 -16.69 1.84 2.27
N PRO A 64 -17.35 2.00 3.42
CA PRO A 64 -17.42 3.27 4.13
C PRO A 64 -16.08 3.57 4.82
N LEU A 65 -15.05 3.89 4.04
CA LEU A 65 -13.76 4.24 4.60
C LEU A 65 -13.84 5.62 5.24
N THR A 66 -14.06 5.65 6.53
CA THR A 66 -14.08 6.89 7.34
C THR A 66 -12.69 7.30 7.81
N ALA A 67 -11.72 6.39 7.73
CA ALA A 67 -10.38 6.61 8.24
C ALA A 67 -9.52 7.44 7.27
N ASN A 68 -8.99 8.56 7.78
CA ASN A 68 -8.02 9.39 7.06
C ASN A 68 -6.62 8.75 6.95
N GLN A 69 -6.42 7.58 7.54
CA GLN A 69 -5.15 6.85 7.59
C GLN A 69 -5.40 5.37 7.33
N PHE A 70 -4.63 4.79 6.45
CA PHE A 70 -4.72 3.37 6.14
C PHE A 70 -3.34 2.73 6.06
N CYS A 71 -3.32 1.43 6.29
CA CYS A 71 -2.22 0.54 5.95
C CYS A 71 -2.74 -0.47 4.94
N LEU A 72 -2.24 -0.41 3.71
CA LEU A 72 -2.57 -1.39 2.67
C LEU A 72 -1.63 -2.59 2.81
N VAL A 73 -2.20 -3.75 3.06
CA VAL A 73 -1.49 -5.03 3.17
C VAL A 73 -1.55 -5.75 1.83
N LEU A 74 -0.38 -6.11 1.31
CA LEU A 74 -0.22 -6.89 0.10
C LEU A 74 0.28 -8.28 0.47
N GLY A 75 -0.47 -9.30 0.14
CA GLY A 75 -0.10 -10.70 0.35
C GLY A 75 0.96 -11.18 -0.63
N SER A 76 1.46 -12.41 -0.43
CA SER A 76 2.32 -13.06 -1.42
C SER A 76 1.48 -13.56 -2.60
N GLU A 77 2.07 -13.60 -3.79
CA GLU A 77 1.40 -14.11 -4.99
C GLU A 77 1.01 -15.59 -4.87
N ALA A 78 1.81 -16.39 -4.15
CA ALA A 78 1.56 -17.82 -4.01
C ALA A 78 0.59 -18.18 -2.89
N HIS A 79 0.60 -17.46 -1.77
CA HIS A 79 -0.14 -17.86 -0.55
C HIS A 79 -1.10 -16.77 -0.05
N GLY A 80 -1.15 -15.62 -0.70
CA GLY A 80 -1.97 -14.49 -0.26
C GLY A 80 -1.56 -13.98 1.12
N ILE A 81 -2.53 -13.72 1.96
CA ILE A 81 -2.39 -13.17 3.32
C ILE A 81 -2.46 -14.31 4.32
N SER A 82 -1.52 -14.36 5.29
CA SER A 82 -1.54 -15.39 6.35
C SER A 82 -2.70 -15.19 7.30
N GLU A 83 -3.14 -16.27 7.97
CA GLU A 83 -4.20 -16.22 8.99
C GLU A 83 -3.88 -15.24 10.11
N GLU A 84 -2.63 -15.23 10.57
CA GLU A 84 -2.15 -14.28 11.58
C GLU A 84 -2.35 -12.83 11.12
N THR A 85 -1.96 -12.51 9.89
CA THR A 85 -2.19 -11.18 9.29
C THR A 85 -3.68 -10.91 9.15
N GLY A 86 -4.46 -11.90 8.71
CA GLY A 86 -5.91 -11.80 8.53
C GLY A 86 -6.66 -11.46 9.82
N SER A 87 -6.19 -11.92 10.98
CA SER A 87 -6.81 -11.64 12.28
C SER A 87 -6.74 -10.15 12.68
N VAL A 88 -5.81 -9.39 12.11
CA VAL A 88 -5.61 -7.96 12.40
C VAL A 88 -6.29 -7.05 11.36
N VAL A 89 -6.63 -7.60 10.20
CA VAL A 89 -7.25 -6.88 9.08
C VAL A 89 -8.64 -6.36 9.45
N ASP A 90 -8.93 -5.12 9.09
CA ASP A 90 -10.26 -4.53 9.27
C ASP A 90 -11.16 -4.79 8.06
N HIS A 91 -10.60 -4.70 6.84
CA HIS A 91 -11.35 -4.94 5.61
C HIS A 91 -10.47 -5.62 4.55
N SER A 92 -11.02 -6.66 3.91
CA SER A 92 -10.46 -7.19 2.67
C SER A 92 -11.01 -6.38 1.48
N VAL A 93 -10.10 -5.84 0.67
CA VAL A 93 -10.42 -4.93 -0.44
C VAL A 93 -10.02 -5.52 -1.78
N ALA A 94 -10.89 -5.39 -2.77
CA ALA A 94 -10.65 -5.85 -4.13
C ALA A 94 -10.65 -4.69 -5.14
N THR A 95 -9.97 -4.90 -6.25
CA THR A 95 -10.19 -4.12 -7.47
C THR A 95 -11.37 -4.70 -8.24
N LEU A 96 -12.20 -3.85 -8.84
CA LEU A 96 -13.24 -4.34 -9.74
C LEU A 96 -12.61 -4.97 -10.99
N GLY A 97 -12.91 -6.22 -11.25
CA GLY A 97 -12.52 -6.94 -12.45
C GLY A 97 -13.76 -7.33 -13.28
N MET A 98 -13.67 -7.17 -14.60
CA MET A 98 -14.74 -7.60 -15.53
C MET A 98 -14.27 -8.75 -16.43
N GLY A 99 -13.06 -9.25 -16.23
CA GLY A 99 -12.46 -10.33 -17.02
C GLY A 99 -12.58 -11.70 -16.36
N GLN A 100 -12.13 -12.72 -17.09
CA GLN A 100 -12.10 -14.13 -16.62
C GLN A 100 -10.75 -14.50 -15.96
N VAL A 101 -9.84 -13.56 -15.84
CA VAL A 101 -8.51 -13.80 -15.23
C VAL A 101 -8.65 -13.81 -13.72
N GLU A 102 -8.12 -14.84 -13.08
CA GLU A 102 -8.29 -15.05 -11.63
C GLU A 102 -7.62 -14.01 -10.77
N SER A 103 -6.49 -13.43 -11.19
CA SER A 103 -5.78 -12.44 -10.38
C SER A 103 -4.98 -11.44 -11.22
N LEU A 104 -4.77 -10.25 -10.67
CA LEU A 104 -3.81 -9.27 -11.17
C LEU A 104 -2.44 -9.48 -10.52
N ASN A 105 -1.38 -9.15 -11.24
CA ASN A 105 -0.06 -9.00 -10.62
C ASN A 105 -0.16 -8.05 -9.42
N VAL A 106 0.50 -8.39 -8.32
CA VAL A 106 0.39 -7.66 -7.04
C VAL A 106 0.78 -6.18 -7.15
N ALA A 107 1.76 -5.85 -7.99
CA ALA A 107 2.18 -4.45 -8.18
C ALA A 107 1.11 -3.64 -8.95
N VAL A 108 0.44 -4.27 -9.91
CA VAL A 108 -0.68 -3.67 -10.65
C VAL A 108 -1.87 -3.45 -9.71
N ALA A 109 -2.26 -4.47 -8.95
CA ALA A 109 -3.34 -4.38 -7.97
C ALA A 109 -3.05 -3.30 -6.93
N ALA A 110 -1.82 -3.27 -6.39
CA ALA A 110 -1.38 -2.24 -5.45
C ALA A 110 -1.48 -0.82 -6.05
N GLY A 111 -1.07 -0.66 -7.31
CA GLY A 111 -1.16 0.64 -8.01
C GLY A 111 -2.59 1.13 -8.13
N ILE A 112 -3.53 0.26 -8.51
CA ILE A 112 -4.95 0.58 -8.65
C ILE A 112 -5.57 0.93 -7.29
N LEU A 113 -5.35 0.08 -6.27
CA LEU A 113 -5.87 0.31 -4.93
C LEU A 113 -5.32 1.61 -4.32
N LEU A 114 -4.02 1.86 -4.45
CA LEU A 114 -3.42 3.10 -3.97
C LEU A 114 -3.96 4.32 -4.70
N TYR A 115 -4.19 4.24 -5.99
CA TYR A 115 -4.80 5.30 -6.76
C TYR A 115 -6.19 5.64 -6.20
N GLN A 116 -7.05 4.65 -6.04
CA GLN A 116 -8.39 4.83 -5.48
C GLN A 116 -8.34 5.38 -4.05
N LEU A 117 -7.56 4.76 -3.16
CA LEU A 117 -7.42 5.17 -1.77
C LEU A 117 -6.88 6.60 -1.60
N THR A 118 -6.04 7.08 -2.52
CA THR A 118 -5.42 8.40 -2.39
C THR A 118 -6.19 9.50 -3.11
N ILE A 119 -6.99 9.19 -4.13
CA ILE A 119 -7.81 10.18 -4.85
C ILE A 119 -9.06 10.52 -4.07
N ASP A 120 -9.79 9.52 -3.58
CA ASP A 120 -11.07 9.72 -2.90
C ASP A 120 -10.91 10.38 -1.52
N HIS A 121 -9.70 10.32 -0.95
CA HIS A 121 -9.39 10.90 0.37
C HIS A 121 -8.66 12.25 0.30
N LYS A 122 -8.57 12.88 -0.86
CA LYS A 122 -8.04 14.25 -0.93
C LYS A 122 -9.09 15.24 -0.43
N PRO A 123 -8.80 16.01 0.64
CA PRO A 123 -9.54 17.24 0.87
C PRO A 123 -9.38 18.09 -0.40
N SER A 124 -10.47 18.62 -0.92
CA SER A 124 -10.62 19.38 -2.15
C SER A 124 -9.43 20.32 -2.47
N ARG A 125 -8.43 19.81 -3.12
CA ARG A 125 -7.29 20.57 -3.65
C ARG A 125 -7.05 20.17 -5.09
N SER A 126 -7.04 21.16 -5.96
CA SER A 126 -6.75 21.05 -7.38
C SER A 126 -5.66 20.02 -7.65
N VAL A 127 -6.01 18.98 -8.39
CA VAL A 127 -5.07 18.03 -8.95
C VAL A 127 -4.07 18.82 -9.80
N ARG A 128 -2.86 19.01 -9.29
CA ARG A 128 -1.83 19.67 -10.09
C ARG A 128 -1.29 18.66 -11.09
N PRO A 129 -1.27 18.98 -12.37
CA PRO A 129 -0.61 18.15 -13.37
C PRO A 129 0.85 17.96 -12.96
N TRP A 130 1.33 16.74 -13.11
CA TRP A 130 2.71 16.40 -12.80
C TRP A 130 3.68 17.25 -13.62
N ARG A 131 4.61 17.96 -12.96
CA ARG A 131 5.71 18.69 -13.57
C ARG A 131 7.01 18.27 -12.89
N PHE A 132 8.03 17.99 -13.69
CA PHE A 132 9.39 17.66 -13.21
C PHE A 132 10.05 18.78 -12.37
N SER A 133 9.55 20.00 -12.46
CA SER A 133 10.16 21.21 -11.87
C SER A 133 9.79 21.49 -10.40
N ASN A 134 9.01 20.64 -9.72
CA ASN A 134 8.56 20.92 -8.35
C ASN A 134 9.38 20.14 -7.29
N LEU A 135 10.71 20.13 -7.41
CA LEU A 135 11.59 19.53 -6.40
C LEU A 135 11.81 20.41 -5.16
N GLU A 136 11.28 21.63 -5.16
CA GLU A 136 11.42 22.53 -4.02
C GLU A 136 10.09 23.17 -3.65
N LYS A 137 9.64 22.93 -2.46
CA LYS A 137 8.94 23.76 -1.48
C LYS A 137 7.80 23.08 -0.73
N GLY A 138 7.94 23.12 0.58
CA GLY A 138 6.79 23.22 1.50
C GLY A 138 6.33 21.95 2.20
N ARG A 139 6.91 21.70 3.35
CA ARG A 139 6.36 20.81 4.37
C ARG A 139 4.93 21.21 4.71
N ARG A 140 3.96 20.39 4.30
CA ARG A 140 2.66 20.34 4.95
C ARG A 140 2.45 18.93 5.48
N ARG A 141 2.07 18.83 6.75
CA ARG A 141 1.79 17.58 7.46
C ARG A 141 0.57 16.87 6.83
N THR A 142 0.79 16.09 5.81
CA THR A 142 -0.14 15.04 5.42
C THR A 142 0.19 13.83 6.28
N ARG A 143 -0.81 13.25 6.93
CA ARG A 143 -0.62 12.01 7.70
C ARG A 143 -0.16 10.90 6.75
N PRO A 144 0.89 10.16 7.10
CA PRO A 144 1.48 9.20 6.18
C PRO A 144 0.59 7.95 6.02
N HIS A 145 0.48 7.46 4.79
CA HIS A 145 -0.06 6.14 4.50
C HIS A 145 1.07 5.10 4.56
N ILE A 146 0.72 3.90 4.99
CA ILE A 146 1.66 2.79 5.18
C ILE A 146 1.29 1.66 4.22
N ILE A 147 2.28 1.04 3.62
CA ILE A 147 2.12 -0.21 2.87
C ILE A 147 2.88 -1.29 3.62
N LEU A 148 2.20 -2.39 3.93
CA LEU A 148 2.85 -3.63 4.34
C LEU A 148 2.91 -4.56 3.14
N SER A 149 4.11 -4.96 2.75
CA SER A 149 4.33 -5.92 1.67
C SER A 149 4.92 -7.21 2.22
N ARG A 150 4.35 -8.35 1.81
CA ARG A 150 4.90 -9.68 2.03
C ARG A 150 5.34 -10.25 0.69
N ILE A 151 6.43 -9.74 0.15
CA ILE A 151 7.04 -10.31 -1.05
C ILE A 151 7.92 -11.46 -0.61
N LEU A 152 7.55 -12.68 -1.00
CA LEU A 152 8.36 -13.87 -0.75
C LEU A 152 9.69 -13.78 -1.51
N ARG A 153 10.72 -14.37 -0.90
CA ARG A 153 11.98 -14.65 -1.60
C ARG A 153 11.68 -15.60 -2.77
N PRO A 154 12.37 -15.42 -3.91
CA PRO A 154 12.36 -16.39 -5.00
C PRO A 154 12.91 -17.73 -4.54
#